data_d10aed301828b1f52e95b36b2253328d
#
_entry.id   d10aed301828b1f52e95b36b2253328d
#
_cell.length_a   1.000
_cell.length_b   1.000
_cell.length_c   1.000
_cell.angle_alpha   90.00
_cell.angle_beta   90.00
_cell.angle_gamma   90.00
#
_symmetry.space_group_name_H-M   'P 1'
#
loop_
_entity.id
_entity.type
_entity.pdbx_description
1 polymer ?
#
loop_
_entity_poly.entity_id
_entity_poly.type
_entity_poly.pdbx_seq_one_letter_code
_entity_poly.pdbx_strand_id
1 'polypeptide(L)'
;MKKIILSLLISLFITTNVFAAGSSSSGSSGNDGGSSATKTNYEKAILLVKSAKKYEKKGKSEKAKKVYAKAQKLLIKSNEKKPDKADTLNYLGFTTRKLGDFENGEKYYLQGLAVDPKHKGINEYLGELYVATNRHNLAVERLGVLEGWNCEEYDQLKAVIAGEKSKY
;
A
#
# COMPACT_ATOMS: atom_id res chain seq x y z
N MET A 1 -34.32 -29.83 -36.17
CA MET A 1 -34.21 -28.98 -37.37
C MET A 1 -35.10 -27.78 -37.21
N LYS A 2 -34.54 -26.63 -36.88
CA LYS A 2 -35.08 -25.27 -37.19
C LYS A 2 -34.01 -24.26 -36.76
N LYS A 3 -33.30 -23.72 -37.74
CA LYS A 3 -32.33 -22.64 -37.61
C LYS A 3 -33.09 -21.33 -37.46
N ILE A 4 -32.87 -20.57 -36.39
CA ILE A 4 -33.35 -19.18 -36.31
C ILE A 4 -32.12 -18.30 -36.39
N ILE A 5 -32.02 -17.63 -37.50
CA ILE A 5 -31.06 -16.55 -37.78
C ILE A 5 -31.68 -15.29 -37.20
N LEU A 6 -31.06 -14.66 -36.21
CA LEU A 6 -31.50 -13.34 -35.73
C LEU A 6 -30.47 -12.28 -36.12
N SER A 7 -30.98 -11.39 -36.92
CA SER A 7 -30.31 -10.30 -37.61
C SER A 7 -29.77 -9.24 -36.63
N LEU A 8 -28.54 -8.80 -36.91
CA LEU A 8 -27.79 -7.76 -36.21
C LEU A 8 -28.26 -6.38 -36.74
N LEU A 9 -28.79 -5.53 -35.89
CA LEU A 9 -28.98 -4.10 -36.17
C LEU A 9 -27.97 -3.28 -35.33
N ILE A 10 -26.95 -2.80 -36.02
CA ILE A 10 -25.97 -1.84 -35.52
C ILE A 10 -26.56 -0.45 -35.70
N SER A 11 -26.88 0.21 -34.59
CA SER A 11 -27.24 1.64 -34.59
C SER A 11 -26.01 2.47 -34.21
N LEU A 12 -25.44 3.13 -35.18
CA LEU A 12 -24.32 4.06 -35.03
C LEU A 12 -24.86 5.44 -34.61
N PHE A 13 -24.69 5.79 -33.32
CA PHE A 13 -24.93 7.15 -32.85
C PHE A 13 -23.62 7.94 -32.83
N ILE A 14 -23.50 8.84 -33.79
CA ILE A 14 -22.44 9.86 -33.84
C ILE A 14 -22.96 11.09 -33.10
N THR A 15 -22.43 11.38 -31.90
CA THR A 15 -22.64 12.66 -31.22
C THR A 15 -21.41 13.53 -31.38
N THR A 16 -21.52 14.59 -32.12
CA THR A 16 -20.52 15.65 -32.27
C THR A 16 -20.60 16.56 -31.03
N ASN A 17 -19.56 16.60 -30.21
CA ASN A 17 -19.42 17.60 -29.18
C ASN A 17 -18.69 18.82 -29.72
N VAL A 18 -19.40 19.95 -29.76
CA VAL A 18 -18.88 21.26 -30.11
C VAL A 18 -18.03 21.78 -28.94
N PHE A 19 -16.77 22.06 -29.20
CA PHE A 19 -15.84 22.70 -28.27
C PHE A 19 -16.08 24.21 -28.31
N ALA A 20 -16.57 24.80 -27.24
CA ALA A 20 -16.60 26.26 -27.07
C ALA A 20 -15.26 26.69 -26.45
N ALA A 21 -14.45 27.38 -27.23
CA ALA A 21 -13.29 28.09 -26.78
C ALA A 21 -13.71 29.39 -26.09
N GLY A 22 -13.39 29.51 -24.79
CA GLY A 22 -13.51 30.73 -24.01
C GLY A 22 -12.13 31.25 -23.68
N SER A 23 -11.72 32.31 -24.33
CA SER A 23 -10.47 33.06 -24.18
C SER A 23 -10.63 34.16 -23.13
N SER A 24 -9.50 34.54 -22.57
CA SER A 24 -9.14 35.78 -21.83
C SER A 24 -9.04 35.59 -20.30
N SER A 25 -8.08 36.16 -19.59
CA SER A 25 -7.10 37.20 -19.89
C SER A 25 -5.98 37.17 -18.85
N SER A 26 -4.83 37.63 -19.28
CA SER A 26 -3.63 38.03 -18.59
C SER A 26 -3.80 38.70 -17.21
N GLY A 27 -2.97 38.27 -16.26
CA GLY A 27 -2.66 38.98 -15.04
C GLY A 27 -1.27 38.56 -14.58
N SER A 28 -0.27 39.34 -14.97
CA SER A 28 1.12 39.26 -14.51
C SER A 28 1.19 39.73 -13.08
N SER A 29 1.92 39.05 -12.21
CA SER A 29 3.01 39.63 -11.44
C SER A 29 3.38 38.79 -10.21
N GLY A 30 4.70 38.58 -10.05
CA GLY A 30 5.36 38.56 -8.74
C GLY A 30 5.56 37.19 -8.08
N ASN A 31 6.67 36.59 -8.43
CA ASN A 31 7.73 36.11 -7.53
C ASN A 31 7.32 35.67 -6.10
N ASP A 32 7.37 34.41 -5.81
CA ASP A 32 8.33 33.83 -4.88
C ASP A 32 8.27 32.32 -4.91
N GLY A 33 9.42 31.72 -5.15
CA GLY A 33 9.63 30.30 -5.23
C GLY A 33 9.49 29.62 -3.88
N GLY A 34 8.33 29.08 -3.67
CA GLY A 34 8.02 28.08 -2.68
C GLY A 34 7.18 27.03 -3.36
N SER A 35 7.78 26.15 -4.16
CA SER A 35 7.10 24.94 -4.65
C SER A 35 6.76 24.09 -3.45
N SER A 36 5.62 24.33 -2.84
CA SER A 36 4.96 23.41 -1.91
C SER A 36 4.50 22.23 -2.75
N ALA A 37 5.46 21.36 -3.08
CA ALA A 37 5.17 20.13 -3.82
C ALA A 37 4.09 19.37 -3.06
N THR A 38 2.90 19.29 -3.65
CA THR A 38 1.75 18.63 -3.03
C THR A 38 2.12 17.18 -2.79
N LYS A 39 2.18 16.76 -1.53
CA LYS A 39 2.53 15.39 -1.14
C LYS A 39 1.73 14.37 -1.93
N THR A 40 2.40 13.37 -2.43
CA THR A 40 1.79 12.23 -3.13
C THR A 40 0.86 11.44 -2.21
N ASN A 41 -0.02 10.61 -2.77
CA ASN A 41 -0.86 9.72 -1.97
C ASN A 41 -0.03 8.78 -1.09
N TYR A 42 1.11 8.29 -1.58
CA TYR A 42 2.05 7.49 -0.81
C TYR A 42 2.57 8.25 0.41
N GLU A 43 3.15 9.43 0.22
CA GLU A 43 3.70 10.24 1.32
C GLU A 43 2.64 10.60 2.38
N LYS A 44 1.42 10.95 1.94
CA LYS A 44 0.29 11.18 2.84
C LYS A 44 -0.05 9.92 3.64
N ALA A 45 -0.06 8.75 2.99
CA ALA A 45 -0.33 7.48 3.65
C ALA A 45 0.73 7.14 4.70
N ILE A 46 2.02 7.35 4.41
CA ILE A 46 3.11 7.11 5.37
C ILE A 46 2.96 7.97 6.63
N LEU A 47 2.57 9.23 6.47
CA LEU A 47 2.29 10.10 7.63
C LEU A 47 1.13 9.58 8.48
N LEU A 48 0.08 9.05 7.85
CA LEU A 48 -1.04 8.42 8.55
C LEU A 48 -0.61 7.13 9.25
N VAL A 49 0.20 6.28 8.62
CA VAL A 49 0.77 5.08 9.26
C VAL A 49 1.57 5.46 10.51
N LYS A 50 2.45 6.45 10.41
CA LYS A 50 3.21 6.96 11.57
C LYS A 50 2.28 7.44 12.69
N SER A 51 1.19 8.13 12.34
CA SER A 51 0.19 8.59 13.32
C SER A 51 -0.56 7.42 13.97
N ALA A 52 -0.96 6.42 13.19
CA ALA A 52 -1.65 5.23 13.68
C ALA A 52 -0.77 4.44 14.67
N LYS A 53 0.51 4.20 14.34
CA LYS A 53 1.49 3.59 15.26
C LYS A 53 1.59 4.35 16.60
N LYS A 54 1.54 5.71 16.58
CA LYS A 54 1.51 6.50 17.82
C LYS A 54 0.23 6.28 18.65
N TYR A 55 -0.92 6.07 18.00
CA TYR A 55 -2.16 5.75 18.69
C TYR A 55 -2.10 4.35 19.33
N GLU A 56 -1.55 3.36 18.64
CA GLU A 56 -1.34 2.01 19.21
C GLU A 56 -0.46 2.05 20.45
N LYS A 57 0.69 2.72 20.39
CA LYS A 57 1.59 2.89 21.55
C LYS A 57 0.90 3.55 22.76
N LYS A 58 -0.16 4.32 22.52
CA LYS A 58 -1.00 4.95 23.58
C LYS A 58 -2.22 4.11 23.97
N GLY A 59 -2.32 2.85 23.53
CA GLY A 59 -3.46 1.97 23.80
C GLY A 59 -4.78 2.38 23.10
N LYS A 60 -4.71 3.31 22.13
CA LYS A 60 -5.91 3.82 21.42
C LYS A 60 -6.16 3.03 20.13
N SER A 61 -6.38 1.71 20.28
CA SER A 61 -6.46 0.75 19.16
C SER A 61 -7.53 1.09 18.12
N GLU A 62 -8.74 1.44 18.56
CA GLU A 62 -9.83 1.81 17.64
C GLU A 62 -9.52 3.07 16.83
N LYS A 63 -8.83 4.03 17.44
CA LYS A 63 -8.38 5.23 16.73
C LYS A 63 -7.29 4.89 15.74
N ALA A 64 -6.36 4.01 16.10
CA ALA A 64 -5.31 3.52 15.22
C ALA A 64 -5.91 2.82 13.99
N LYS A 65 -6.86 1.90 14.16
CA LYS A 65 -7.55 1.20 13.06
C LYS A 65 -8.20 2.20 12.09
N LYS A 66 -8.93 3.20 12.59
CA LYS A 66 -9.52 4.24 11.73
C LYS A 66 -8.48 4.99 10.90
N VAL A 67 -7.30 5.24 11.46
CA VAL A 67 -6.22 5.94 10.75
C VAL A 67 -5.52 5.00 9.76
N TYR A 68 -5.31 3.72 10.10
CA TYR A 68 -4.80 2.71 9.14
C TYR A 68 -5.73 2.55 7.94
N ALA A 69 -7.05 2.51 8.13
CA ALA A 69 -7.99 2.43 7.02
C ALA A 69 -7.91 3.65 6.08
N LYS A 70 -7.65 4.86 6.62
CA LYS A 70 -7.41 6.05 5.79
C LYS A 70 -6.09 5.93 5.01
N ALA A 71 -5.04 5.44 5.65
CA ALA A 71 -3.75 5.21 5.00
C ALA A 71 -3.88 4.19 3.86
N GLN A 72 -4.55 3.06 4.11
CA GLN A 72 -4.79 2.02 3.13
C GLN A 72 -5.49 2.56 1.86
N LYS A 73 -6.53 3.37 2.01
CA LYS A 73 -7.22 4.00 0.86
C LYS A 73 -6.28 4.86 0.00
N LEU A 74 -5.34 5.57 0.61
CA LEU A 74 -4.36 6.36 -0.13
C LEU A 74 -3.30 5.47 -0.80
N LEU A 75 -2.90 4.38 -0.15
CA LEU A 75 -1.97 3.39 -0.71
C LEU A 75 -2.57 2.69 -1.93
N ILE A 76 -3.85 2.31 -1.87
CA ILE A 76 -4.58 1.75 -3.03
C ILE A 76 -4.53 2.74 -4.20
N LYS A 77 -4.89 4.01 -3.98
CA LYS A 77 -4.79 5.04 -5.01
C LYS A 77 -3.37 5.29 -5.51
N SER A 78 -2.37 5.08 -4.67
CA SER A 78 -0.97 5.17 -5.07
C SER A 78 -0.58 4.00 -5.97
N ASN A 79 -1.01 2.78 -5.62
CA ASN A 79 -0.74 1.56 -6.37
C ASN A 79 -1.47 1.55 -7.74
N GLU A 80 -2.70 2.08 -7.81
CA GLU A 80 -3.43 2.26 -9.08
C GLU A 80 -2.68 3.18 -10.06
N LYS A 81 -2.06 4.25 -9.53
CA LYS A 81 -1.30 5.20 -10.36
C LYS A 81 0.08 4.71 -10.76
N LYS A 82 0.74 3.98 -9.88
CA LYS A 82 2.09 3.43 -10.07
C LYS A 82 2.12 2.04 -9.46
N PRO A 83 1.67 1.03 -10.20
CA PRO A 83 1.67 -0.35 -9.72
C PRO A 83 3.10 -0.87 -9.48
N ASP A 84 3.19 -1.99 -8.80
CA ASP A 84 4.41 -2.76 -8.61
C ASP A 84 5.58 -1.96 -7.99
N LYS A 85 5.25 -1.09 -7.03
CA LYS A 85 6.26 -0.49 -6.15
C LYS A 85 6.32 -1.28 -4.84
N ALA A 86 7.45 -1.94 -4.59
CA ALA A 86 7.65 -2.78 -3.40
C ALA A 86 7.32 -2.03 -2.10
N ASP A 87 7.75 -0.77 -1.95
CA ASP A 87 7.40 0.07 -0.81
C ASP A 87 5.88 0.27 -0.64
N THR A 88 5.15 0.50 -1.74
CA THR A 88 3.70 0.68 -1.69
C THR A 88 3.02 -0.62 -1.28
N LEU A 89 3.44 -1.75 -1.85
CA LEU A 89 2.95 -3.09 -1.52
C LEU A 89 3.28 -3.48 -0.08
N ASN A 90 4.47 -3.12 0.43
CA ASN A 90 4.84 -3.27 1.83
C ASN A 90 3.83 -2.58 2.77
N TYR A 91 3.52 -1.32 2.52
CA TYR A 91 2.58 -0.59 3.38
C TYR A 91 1.12 -0.99 3.15
N LEU A 92 0.74 -1.48 1.96
CA LEU A 92 -0.56 -2.13 1.73
C LEU A 92 -0.67 -3.40 2.59
N GLY A 93 0.31 -4.28 2.54
CA GLY A 93 0.38 -5.47 3.39
C GLY A 93 0.29 -5.12 4.87
N PHE A 94 1.09 -4.15 5.32
CA PHE A 94 1.11 -3.69 6.71
C PHE A 94 -0.26 -3.15 7.16
N THR A 95 -0.86 -2.23 6.42
CA THR A 95 -2.13 -1.62 6.81
C THR A 95 -3.28 -2.62 6.77
N THR A 96 -3.28 -3.54 5.79
CA THR A 96 -4.28 -4.60 5.66
C THR A 96 -4.20 -5.59 6.83
N ARG A 97 -2.99 -6.02 7.21
CA ARG A 97 -2.75 -6.85 8.40
C ARG A 97 -3.22 -6.14 9.69
N LYS A 98 -2.90 -4.84 9.85
CA LYS A 98 -3.30 -4.04 11.02
C LYS A 98 -4.81 -3.84 11.13
N LEU A 99 -5.55 -4.02 10.06
CA LEU A 99 -7.01 -4.04 10.02
C LEU A 99 -7.60 -5.43 10.30
N GLY A 100 -6.75 -6.47 10.43
CA GLY A 100 -7.14 -7.83 10.76
C GLY A 100 -7.26 -8.77 9.56
N ASP A 101 -7.01 -8.30 8.35
CA ASP A 101 -7.06 -9.09 7.13
C ASP A 101 -5.65 -9.64 6.81
N PHE A 102 -5.31 -10.76 7.46
CA PHE A 102 -4.00 -11.38 7.31
C PHE A 102 -3.80 -11.99 5.91
N GLU A 103 -4.85 -12.55 5.32
CA GLU A 103 -4.77 -13.20 4.01
C GLU A 103 -4.42 -12.21 2.91
N ASN A 104 -5.17 -11.11 2.79
CA ASN A 104 -4.87 -10.11 1.79
C ASN A 104 -3.59 -9.31 2.14
N GLY A 105 -3.25 -9.17 3.43
CA GLY A 105 -1.97 -8.63 3.86
C GLY A 105 -0.79 -9.42 3.33
N GLU A 106 -0.85 -10.75 3.43
CA GLU A 106 0.15 -11.67 2.88
C GLU A 106 0.26 -11.55 1.36
N LYS A 107 -0.88 -11.50 0.64
CA LYS A 107 -0.87 -11.35 -0.83
C LYS A 107 -0.10 -10.10 -1.27
N TYR A 108 -0.30 -8.96 -0.60
CA TYR A 108 0.44 -7.74 -0.91
C TYR A 108 1.94 -7.90 -0.66
N TYR A 109 2.34 -8.55 0.43
CA TYR A 109 3.75 -8.80 0.72
C TYR A 109 4.38 -9.71 -0.34
N LEU A 110 3.70 -10.79 -0.72
CA LEU A 110 4.18 -11.70 -1.76
C LEU A 110 4.32 -11.02 -3.13
N GLN A 111 3.36 -10.15 -3.49
CA GLN A 111 3.49 -9.32 -4.68
C GLN A 111 4.71 -8.40 -4.60
N GLY A 112 4.95 -7.79 -3.43
CA GLY A 112 6.11 -6.94 -3.22
C GLY A 112 7.43 -7.70 -3.31
N LEU A 113 7.50 -8.93 -2.80
CA LEU A 113 8.68 -9.80 -2.92
C LEU A 113 8.89 -10.31 -4.35
N ALA A 114 7.85 -10.40 -5.17
CA ALA A 114 8.01 -10.70 -6.60
C ALA A 114 8.72 -9.54 -7.34
N VAL A 115 8.58 -8.31 -6.85
CA VAL A 115 9.25 -7.12 -7.40
C VAL A 115 10.66 -6.96 -6.80
N ASP A 116 10.77 -7.07 -5.49
CA ASP A 116 12.04 -6.95 -4.75
C ASP A 116 12.13 -8.06 -3.70
N PRO A 117 12.72 -9.21 -4.04
CA PRO A 117 12.85 -10.35 -3.12
C PRO A 117 13.63 -10.04 -1.83
N LYS A 118 14.48 -9.00 -1.87
CA LYS A 118 15.32 -8.60 -0.75
C LYS A 118 14.82 -7.38 0.00
N HIS A 119 13.60 -6.93 -0.26
CA HIS A 119 13.01 -5.77 0.43
C HIS A 119 12.93 -6.01 1.94
N LYS A 120 13.71 -5.26 2.72
CA LYS A 120 13.88 -5.48 4.16
C LYS A 120 12.54 -5.44 4.90
N GLY A 121 11.79 -4.36 4.77
CA GLY A 121 10.53 -4.19 5.48
C GLY A 121 9.45 -5.22 5.11
N ILE A 122 9.46 -5.76 3.86
CA ILE A 122 8.52 -6.82 3.50
C ILE A 122 8.93 -8.13 4.17
N ASN A 123 10.21 -8.50 4.15
CA ASN A 123 10.69 -9.72 4.81
C ASN A 123 10.43 -9.66 6.32
N GLU A 124 10.64 -8.50 6.98
CA GLU A 124 10.28 -8.30 8.39
C GLU A 124 8.78 -8.51 8.62
N TYR A 125 7.92 -7.72 7.95
CA TYR A 125 6.49 -7.72 8.24
C TYR A 125 5.77 -8.99 7.81
N LEU A 126 6.21 -9.65 6.74
CA LEU A 126 5.72 -10.96 6.35
C LEU A 126 6.16 -12.03 7.36
N GLY A 127 7.39 -11.96 7.84
CA GLY A 127 7.87 -12.84 8.92
C GLY A 127 7.04 -12.68 10.19
N GLU A 128 6.74 -11.46 10.63
CA GLU A 128 5.85 -11.19 11.77
C GLU A 128 4.42 -11.71 11.53
N LEU A 129 3.91 -11.61 10.29
CA LEU A 129 2.61 -12.15 9.91
C LEU A 129 2.62 -13.67 10.05
N TYR A 130 3.69 -14.34 9.63
CA TYR A 130 3.84 -15.78 9.76
C TYR A 130 3.90 -16.23 11.24
N VAL A 131 4.60 -15.50 12.11
CA VAL A 131 4.55 -15.76 13.55
C VAL A 131 3.13 -15.61 14.08
N ALA A 132 2.43 -14.52 13.74
CA ALA A 132 1.07 -14.25 14.19
C ALA A 132 0.04 -15.28 13.71
N THR A 133 0.36 -16.04 12.66
CA THR A 133 -0.47 -17.11 12.08
C THR A 133 0.07 -18.51 12.34
N ASN A 134 0.98 -18.67 13.33
CA ASN A 134 1.58 -19.94 13.74
C ASN A 134 2.40 -20.67 12.64
N ARG A 135 2.96 -19.91 11.69
CA ARG A 135 3.79 -20.42 10.59
C ARG A 135 5.28 -20.09 10.81
N HIS A 136 5.82 -20.51 11.97
CA HIS A 136 7.17 -20.11 12.43
C HIS A 136 8.30 -20.50 11.48
N ASN A 137 8.20 -21.66 10.80
CA ASN A 137 9.19 -22.05 9.79
C ASN A 137 9.32 -21.04 8.66
N LEU A 138 8.20 -20.50 8.16
CA LEU A 138 8.20 -19.46 7.12
C LEU A 138 8.76 -18.13 7.65
N ALA A 139 8.54 -17.82 8.93
CA ALA A 139 9.14 -16.63 9.55
C ALA A 139 10.67 -16.75 9.61
N VAL A 140 11.20 -17.93 9.95
CA VAL A 140 12.64 -18.20 9.95
C VAL A 140 13.24 -18.08 8.55
N GLU A 141 12.54 -18.52 7.50
CA GLU A 141 12.97 -18.31 6.12
C GLU A 141 13.08 -16.81 5.78
N ARG A 142 12.12 -15.99 6.24
CA ARG A 142 12.20 -14.54 6.02
C ARG A 142 13.35 -13.91 6.81
N LEU A 143 13.61 -14.38 8.03
CA LEU A 143 14.75 -13.94 8.80
C LEU A 143 16.08 -14.26 8.10
N GLY A 144 16.21 -15.45 7.52
CA GLY A 144 17.40 -15.84 6.75
C GLY A 144 17.70 -14.93 5.57
N VAL A 145 16.66 -14.35 4.92
CA VAL A 145 16.86 -13.34 3.85
C VAL A 145 17.51 -12.06 4.38
N LEU A 146 17.26 -11.70 5.63
CA LEU A 146 17.78 -10.49 6.29
C LEU A 146 19.15 -10.72 6.93
N GLU A 147 19.61 -11.96 7.02
CA GLU A 147 20.88 -12.29 7.68
C GLU A 147 22.07 -11.59 7.00
N GLY A 148 22.98 -11.08 7.82
CA GLY A 148 24.18 -10.38 7.35
C GLY A 148 23.99 -8.93 6.91
N TRP A 149 22.76 -8.39 6.95
CA TRP A 149 22.50 -7.01 6.53
C TRP A 149 22.67 -5.97 7.65
N ASN A 150 22.90 -6.40 8.90
CA ASN A 150 23.01 -5.51 10.08
C ASN A 150 21.92 -4.43 10.10
N CYS A 151 20.67 -4.83 9.95
CA CYS A 151 19.53 -3.91 9.83
C CYS A 151 18.53 -4.11 10.98
N GLU A 152 17.78 -3.05 11.28
CA GLU A 152 16.77 -3.06 12.34
C GLU A 152 15.68 -4.12 12.07
N GLU A 153 15.35 -4.37 10.82
CA GLU A 153 14.34 -5.36 10.41
C GLU A 153 14.74 -6.79 10.80
N TYR A 154 16.02 -7.13 10.71
CA TYR A 154 16.52 -8.42 11.18
C TYR A 154 16.35 -8.57 12.69
N ASP A 155 16.78 -7.57 13.45
CA ASP A 155 16.71 -7.62 14.92
C ASP A 155 15.27 -7.69 15.42
N GLN A 156 14.36 -6.93 14.75
CA GLN A 156 12.93 -6.95 15.10
C GLN A 156 12.30 -8.33 14.82
N LEU A 157 12.51 -8.88 13.62
CA LEU A 157 11.93 -10.18 13.29
C LEU A 157 12.50 -11.30 14.16
N LYS A 158 13.79 -11.27 14.46
CA LYS A 158 14.45 -12.22 15.37
C LYS A 158 13.83 -12.19 16.77
N ALA A 159 13.60 -10.99 17.30
CA ALA A 159 12.96 -10.80 18.60
C ALA A 159 11.52 -11.34 18.62
N VAL A 160 10.74 -11.08 17.55
CA VAL A 160 9.36 -11.57 17.42
C VAL A 160 9.32 -13.10 17.30
N ILE A 161 10.24 -13.72 16.55
CA ILE A 161 10.36 -15.19 16.48
C ILE A 161 10.72 -15.79 17.86
N ALA A 162 11.53 -15.09 18.68
CA ALA A 162 11.86 -15.48 20.03
C ALA A 162 10.73 -15.26 21.05
N GLY A 163 9.56 -14.76 20.63
CA GLY A 163 8.38 -14.57 21.48
C GLY A 163 8.22 -13.16 22.05
N GLU A 164 9.04 -12.21 21.65
CA GLU A 164 8.85 -10.81 22.03
C GLU A 164 7.68 -10.18 21.26
N LYS A 165 7.08 -9.14 21.86
CA LYS A 165 6.03 -8.40 21.18
C LYS A 165 6.61 -7.59 20.03
N SER A 166 5.95 -7.64 18.87
CA SER A 166 6.26 -6.73 17.76
C SER A 166 6.19 -5.27 18.23
N LYS A 167 7.09 -4.46 17.71
CA LYS A 167 7.07 -3.00 17.93
C LYS A 167 5.83 -2.33 17.36
N TYR A 168 5.11 -3.04 16.50
CA TYR A 168 4.07 -2.48 15.65
C TYR A 168 2.72 -3.15 15.85
#